data_90bfe878800f6492b9616f1c2a170f75
#
_entry.id   90bfe878800f6492b9616f1c2a170f75
#
_cell.length_a   1.000
_cell.length_b   1.000
_cell.length_c   1.000
_cell.angle_alpha   90.00
_cell.angle_beta   90.00
_cell.angle_gamma   90.00
#
_symmetry.space_group_name_H-M   'P 1'
#
loop_
_entity.id
_entity.type
_entity.pdbx_description
1 polymer ?
#
loop_
_entity_poly.entity_id
_entity_poly.type
_entity_poly.pdbx_seq_one_letter_code
_entity_poly.pdbx_strand_id
1 'polypeptide(L)'
;MHQFNFIKDRPNLNEVDDNLGKTPLKYFTEYIKDKIFPAISTTHEDILGFFYGEFIKYSGGDGQSLGIVLTPTHITELFCDLLEITPQDKVLDPCAGTGSFLVSAMNRMINSVETKEEKRYIKENNLHGIELKENMFSIATTNMILRGDGKTNLVCADFLKQNPQELRKDKYTVGMMNPPYSLRKNQETAYLSEIHFVKHLLDSLDDNARCGVIVPQSAMVGKNKEDKNIKKEILKNHTLEGVISLNGDTSFYRVGTIPCIAIFTAHRPHPQEKRCKFINFEDDGYKLSKHVGIVKTERAIERKEHLLRCWRDQLDAPSKYMVKSTIKPTDEWLHSFYYFNDELPNKEEFIITMSNYLTFEFDLVMQNKEYLLKDGNNYD
;
A
#
# COMPACT_ATOMS: atom_id res chain seq x y z
N MET A 1 -24.05 17.28 9.16
CA MET A 1 -25.23 17.66 8.33
C MET A 1 -24.93 18.66 7.21
N HIS A 2 -23.80 19.38 7.20
CA HIS A 2 -23.47 20.34 6.14
C HIS A 2 -23.04 19.71 4.80
N GLN A 3 -22.57 18.49 4.78
CA GLN A 3 -22.02 17.81 3.58
C GLN A 3 -23.07 17.51 2.47
N PHE A 4 -24.36 17.50 2.78
CA PHE A 4 -25.42 17.20 1.81
C PHE A 4 -26.25 18.41 1.39
N ASN A 5 -25.89 19.64 1.82
CA ASN A 5 -26.63 20.85 1.46
C ASN A 5 -26.62 21.10 -0.06
N PHE A 6 -25.56 20.72 -0.77
CA PHE A 6 -25.48 20.86 -2.23
C PHE A 6 -26.57 20.05 -2.98
N ILE A 7 -27.14 19.00 -2.36
CA ILE A 7 -28.23 18.20 -2.94
C ILE A 7 -29.55 18.98 -2.87
N LYS A 8 -29.78 19.73 -1.78
CA LYS A 8 -31.02 20.50 -1.57
C LYS A 8 -31.21 21.62 -2.58
N ASP A 9 -30.11 22.21 -3.04
CA ASP A 9 -30.09 23.39 -3.87
C ASP A 9 -30.02 23.10 -5.39
N ARG A 10 -30.22 21.82 -5.78
CA ARG A 10 -30.15 21.35 -7.17
C ARG A 10 -31.54 20.92 -7.66
N PRO A 11 -32.32 21.81 -8.37
CA PRO A 11 -33.65 21.47 -8.87
C PRO A 11 -33.69 20.19 -9.71
N ASN A 12 -32.75 20.02 -10.63
CA ASN A 12 -32.61 18.87 -11.51
C ASN A 12 -32.41 17.52 -10.79
N LEU A 13 -32.09 17.50 -9.50
CA LEU A 13 -32.04 16.28 -8.71
C LEU A 13 -33.31 16.01 -7.91
N ASN A 14 -34.09 17.05 -7.62
CA ASN A 14 -35.23 17.03 -6.70
C ASN A 14 -36.58 17.20 -7.40
N GLU A 15 -36.60 17.60 -8.67
CA GLU A 15 -37.82 17.65 -9.47
C GLU A 15 -38.12 16.29 -10.12
N VAL A 16 -39.39 15.98 -10.31
CA VAL A 16 -39.80 14.74 -10.95
C VAL A 16 -39.43 14.78 -12.43
N ASP A 17 -38.66 13.84 -12.89
CA ASP A 17 -38.36 13.64 -14.30
C ASP A 17 -39.50 12.83 -14.96
N ASP A 18 -40.07 13.36 -16.04
CA ASP A 18 -41.22 12.74 -16.72
C ASP A 18 -40.93 11.34 -17.26
N ASN A 19 -39.69 11.06 -17.67
CA ASN A 19 -39.29 9.75 -18.17
C ASN A 19 -39.08 8.72 -17.06
N LEU A 20 -38.65 9.19 -15.88
CA LEU A 20 -38.37 8.32 -14.72
C LEU A 20 -39.62 8.13 -13.82
N GLY A 21 -40.60 9.03 -13.91
CA GLY A 21 -41.77 9.07 -13.01
C GLY A 21 -41.46 9.33 -11.55
N LYS A 22 -40.24 9.78 -11.27
CA LYS A 22 -39.69 10.09 -9.93
C LYS A 22 -38.51 11.04 -10.05
N THR A 23 -38.07 11.60 -8.92
CA THR A 23 -36.89 12.46 -8.94
C THR A 23 -35.63 11.66 -9.29
N PRO A 24 -34.67 12.20 -10.05
CA PRO A 24 -33.41 11.53 -10.37
C PRO A 24 -32.65 11.05 -9.11
N LEU A 25 -32.69 11.83 -8.02
CA LEU A 25 -32.09 11.43 -6.74
C LEU A 25 -32.76 10.17 -6.17
N LYS A 26 -34.11 10.11 -6.19
CA LYS A 26 -34.86 8.94 -5.71
C LYS A 26 -34.57 7.72 -6.57
N TYR A 27 -34.57 7.88 -7.90
CA TYR A 27 -34.25 6.78 -8.84
C TYR A 27 -32.85 6.24 -8.58
N PHE A 28 -31.86 7.11 -8.44
CA PHE A 28 -30.46 6.71 -8.17
C PHE A 28 -30.32 6.01 -6.83
N THR A 29 -30.97 6.52 -5.78
CA THR A 29 -30.96 5.90 -4.45
C THR A 29 -31.58 4.50 -4.46
N GLU A 30 -32.70 4.32 -5.13
CA GLU A 30 -33.35 3.01 -5.30
C GLU A 30 -32.49 2.07 -6.13
N TYR A 31 -31.86 2.53 -7.20
CA TYR A 31 -30.95 1.74 -8.02
C TYR A 31 -29.74 1.25 -7.21
N ILE A 32 -29.11 2.13 -6.43
CA ILE A 32 -28.04 1.73 -5.52
C ILE A 32 -28.51 0.69 -4.53
N LYS A 33 -29.66 0.93 -3.88
CA LYS A 33 -30.23 0.00 -2.89
C LYS A 33 -30.51 -1.39 -3.47
N ASP A 34 -31.09 -1.45 -4.67
CA ASP A 34 -31.60 -2.71 -5.23
C ASP A 34 -30.56 -3.47 -6.06
N LYS A 35 -29.61 -2.77 -6.65
CA LYS A 35 -28.62 -3.37 -7.57
C LYS A 35 -27.20 -3.38 -7.02
N ILE A 36 -26.77 -2.33 -6.32
CA ILE A 36 -25.40 -2.17 -5.89
C ILE A 36 -25.22 -2.67 -4.44
N PHE A 37 -26.13 -2.31 -3.54
CA PHE A 37 -26.04 -2.69 -2.13
C PHE A 37 -25.94 -4.21 -1.89
N PRO A 38 -26.74 -5.08 -2.54
CA PRO A 38 -26.58 -6.52 -2.39
C PRO A 38 -25.22 -7.03 -2.85
N ALA A 39 -24.67 -6.45 -3.94
CA ALA A 39 -23.34 -6.81 -4.43
C ALA A 39 -22.23 -6.40 -3.45
N ILE A 40 -22.29 -5.19 -2.89
CA ILE A 40 -21.31 -4.71 -1.90
C ILE A 40 -21.30 -5.58 -0.64
N SER A 41 -22.47 -5.97 -0.14
CA SER A 41 -22.59 -6.75 1.09
C SER A 41 -22.09 -8.19 0.97
N THR A 42 -21.96 -8.70 -0.25
CA THR A 42 -21.55 -10.08 -0.53
C THR A 42 -20.12 -10.23 -1.06
N THR A 43 -19.47 -9.14 -1.47
CA THR A 43 -18.10 -9.18 -2.00
C THR A 43 -17.06 -8.78 -0.97
N HIS A 44 -15.86 -9.39 -1.08
CA HIS A 44 -14.70 -9.04 -0.29
C HIS A 44 -13.93 -7.83 -0.86
N GLU A 45 -14.35 -7.30 -2.01
CA GLU A 45 -13.68 -6.23 -2.74
C GLU A 45 -14.09 -4.84 -2.24
N ASP A 46 -13.18 -3.87 -2.32
CA ASP A 46 -13.45 -2.45 -2.06
C ASP A 46 -14.18 -1.81 -3.25
N ILE A 47 -15.46 -2.16 -3.44
CA ILE A 47 -16.27 -1.66 -4.55
C ILE A 47 -16.43 -0.14 -4.51
N LEU A 48 -16.54 0.46 -3.32
CA LEU A 48 -16.70 1.91 -3.20
C LEU A 48 -15.40 2.64 -3.57
N GLY A 49 -14.26 2.13 -3.15
CA GLY A 49 -12.96 2.65 -3.58
C GLY A 49 -12.76 2.52 -5.08
N PHE A 50 -13.11 1.36 -5.65
CA PHE A 50 -13.08 1.15 -7.09
C PHE A 50 -13.99 2.12 -7.84
N PHE A 51 -15.25 2.24 -7.43
CA PHE A 51 -16.22 3.17 -8.01
C PHE A 51 -15.73 4.63 -7.93
N TYR A 52 -15.19 5.03 -6.79
CA TYR A 52 -14.63 6.36 -6.60
C TYR A 52 -13.41 6.61 -7.51
N GLY A 53 -12.53 5.62 -7.63
CA GLY A 53 -11.39 5.67 -8.55
C GLY A 53 -11.80 5.85 -10.01
N GLU A 54 -12.82 5.11 -10.46
CA GLU A 54 -13.39 5.28 -11.80
C GLU A 54 -14.06 6.64 -11.98
N PHE A 55 -14.84 7.08 -10.99
CA PHE A 55 -15.51 8.38 -11.04
C PHE A 55 -14.52 9.56 -11.19
N ILE A 56 -13.40 9.52 -10.47
CA ILE A 56 -12.34 10.55 -10.60
C ILE A 56 -11.77 10.57 -12.02
N LYS A 57 -11.53 9.41 -12.63
CA LYS A 57 -11.03 9.32 -14.02
C LYS A 57 -11.99 10.00 -15.01
N TYR A 58 -13.30 9.80 -14.86
CA TYR A 58 -14.31 10.39 -15.74
C TYR A 58 -14.58 11.87 -15.47
N SER A 59 -14.34 12.35 -14.26
CA SER A 59 -14.55 13.77 -13.91
C SER A 59 -13.43 14.70 -14.36
N GLY A 60 -12.46 14.20 -15.13
CA GLY A 60 -11.35 14.98 -15.67
C GLY A 60 -10.29 15.37 -14.63
N GLY A 61 -10.38 14.83 -13.44
CA GLY A 61 -9.34 14.94 -12.43
C GLY A 61 -8.27 13.89 -12.69
N ASP A 62 -7.04 14.32 -13.02
CA ASP A 62 -5.90 13.44 -12.91
C ASP A 62 -5.85 12.94 -11.47
N GLY A 63 -6.01 11.63 -11.25
CA GLY A 63 -5.93 11.04 -9.90
C GLY A 63 -4.63 11.43 -9.16
N GLN A 64 -3.61 11.83 -9.92
CA GLN A 64 -2.36 12.42 -9.43
C GLN A 64 -2.54 13.80 -8.79
N SER A 65 -3.45 14.64 -9.28
CA SER A 65 -3.66 16.00 -8.72
C SER A 65 -4.29 15.96 -7.32
N LEU A 66 -4.95 14.87 -6.96
CA LEU A 66 -5.55 14.67 -5.63
C LEU A 66 -4.64 13.89 -4.68
N GLY A 67 -3.53 13.29 -5.16
CA GLY A 67 -2.61 12.48 -4.34
C GLY A 67 -3.31 11.27 -3.69
N ILE A 68 -4.34 10.72 -4.34
CA ILE A 68 -5.09 9.56 -3.85
C ILE A 68 -4.64 8.35 -4.65
N VAL A 69 -3.97 7.42 -3.99
CA VAL A 69 -3.58 6.13 -4.54
C VAL A 69 -4.40 5.05 -3.85
N LEU A 70 -5.29 4.40 -4.61
CA LEU A 70 -6.07 3.28 -4.09
C LEU A 70 -5.21 2.02 -4.08
N THR A 71 -5.17 1.35 -2.93
CA THR A 71 -4.44 0.09 -2.78
C THR A 71 -5.28 -1.06 -3.33
N PRO A 72 -4.79 -1.82 -4.35
CA PRO A 72 -5.56 -2.93 -4.91
C PRO A 72 -5.84 -4.03 -3.88
N THR A 73 -6.98 -4.70 -4.01
CA THR A 73 -7.44 -5.74 -3.06
C THR A 73 -6.43 -6.88 -2.90
N HIS A 74 -5.79 -7.32 -3.99
CA HIS A 74 -4.79 -8.39 -3.91
C HIS A 74 -3.56 -8.00 -3.05
N ILE A 75 -3.23 -6.71 -2.98
CA ILE A 75 -2.16 -6.18 -2.10
C ILE A 75 -2.64 -6.14 -0.65
N THR A 76 -3.87 -5.65 -0.38
CA THR A 76 -4.39 -5.59 0.99
C THR A 76 -4.61 -6.99 1.59
N GLU A 77 -5.01 -7.97 0.76
CA GLU A 77 -5.07 -9.38 1.14
C GLU A 77 -3.67 -9.97 1.40
N LEU A 78 -2.67 -9.61 0.59
CA LEU A 78 -1.29 -10.04 0.80
C LEU A 78 -0.75 -9.51 2.14
N PHE A 79 -1.09 -8.29 2.53
CA PHE A 79 -0.76 -7.77 3.86
C PHE A 79 -1.36 -8.63 4.98
N CYS A 80 -2.63 -9.04 4.84
CA CYS A 80 -3.27 -9.91 5.82
C CYS A 80 -2.55 -11.27 5.96
N ASP A 81 -2.04 -11.80 4.84
CA ASP A 81 -1.28 -13.06 4.84
C ASP A 81 0.13 -12.91 5.42
N LEU A 82 0.84 -11.82 5.08
CA LEU A 82 2.21 -11.54 5.57
C LEU A 82 2.23 -11.20 7.06
N LEU A 83 1.22 -10.47 7.52
CA LEU A 83 1.05 -10.09 8.92
C LEU A 83 0.30 -11.14 9.74
N GLU A 84 -0.15 -12.24 9.13
CA GLU A 84 -0.85 -13.34 9.80
C GLU A 84 -2.00 -12.86 10.70
N ILE A 85 -2.87 -12.02 10.14
CA ILE A 85 -3.97 -11.39 10.88
C ILE A 85 -4.94 -12.43 11.42
N THR A 86 -5.25 -12.31 12.71
CA THR A 86 -6.15 -13.18 13.49
C THR A 86 -7.33 -12.39 14.08
N PRO A 87 -8.41 -13.06 14.53
CA PRO A 87 -9.53 -12.39 15.19
C PRO A 87 -9.19 -11.67 16.50
N GLN A 88 -8.04 -11.96 17.11
CA GLN A 88 -7.58 -11.36 18.36
C GLN A 88 -6.81 -10.05 18.14
N ASP A 89 -6.46 -9.76 16.88
CA ASP A 89 -5.70 -8.56 16.56
C ASP A 89 -6.54 -7.29 16.63
N LYS A 90 -5.87 -6.21 16.99
CA LYS A 90 -6.39 -4.85 16.89
C LYS A 90 -5.58 -4.09 15.87
N VAL A 91 -6.21 -3.71 14.76
CA VAL A 91 -5.57 -3.15 13.57
C VAL A 91 -5.67 -1.63 13.57
N LEU A 92 -4.56 -0.96 13.26
CA LEU A 92 -4.50 0.47 12.97
C LEU A 92 -4.06 0.70 11.51
N ASP A 93 -4.89 1.43 10.75
CA ASP A 93 -4.52 2.04 9.46
C ASP A 93 -4.55 3.56 9.59
N PRO A 94 -3.39 4.24 9.77
CA PRO A 94 -3.38 5.68 10.03
C PRO A 94 -3.43 6.54 8.76
N CYS A 95 -3.52 5.92 7.58
CA CYS A 95 -3.73 6.58 6.29
C CYS A 95 -4.84 5.87 5.53
N ALA A 96 -6.02 5.75 6.17
CA ALA A 96 -7.04 4.79 5.81
C ALA A 96 -7.59 4.92 4.37
N GLY A 97 -7.52 6.11 3.76
CA GLY A 97 -8.00 6.31 2.40
C GLY A 97 -9.48 5.93 2.27
N THR A 98 -9.78 4.91 1.47
CA THR A 98 -11.12 4.31 1.34
C THR A 98 -11.42 3.23 2.38
N GLY A 99 -10.47 2.90 3.25
CA GLY A 99 -10.57 1.83 4.25
C GLY A 99 -10.26 0.44 3.73
N SER A 100 -9.61 0.31 2.57
CA SER A 100 -9.38 -1.00 1.90
C SER A 100 -8.57 -1.98 2.74
N PHE A 101 -7.55 -1.53 3.49
CA PHE A 101 -6.84 -2.38 4.44
C PHE A 101 -7.74 -2.88 5.57
N LEU A 102 -8.54 -1.99 6.15
CA LEU A 102 -9.48 -2.35 7.22
C LEU A 102 -10.55 -3.33 6.75
N VAL A 103 -11.05 -3.15 5.53
CA VAL A 103 -11.99 -4.09 4.89
C VAL A 103 -11.37 -5.47 4.72
N SER A 104 -10.13 -5.56 4.22
CA SER A 104 -9.45 -6.85 4.06
C SER A 104 -9.16 -7.52 5.40
N ALA A 105 -8.72 -6.75 6.41
CA ALA A 105 -8.51 -7.26 7.76
C ALA A 105 -9.83 -7.75 8.39
N MET A 106 -10.91 -6.98 8.27
CA MET A 106 -12.24 -7.37 8.74
C MET A 106 -12.69 -8.69 8.11
N ASN A 107 -12.60 -8.81 6.80
CA ASN A 107 -13.00 -10.02 6.08
C ASN A 107 -12.18 -11.24 6.55
N ARG A 108 -10.85 -11.09 6.73
CA ARG A 108 -9.98 -12.14 7.24
C ARG A 108 -10.42 -12.59 8.64
N MET A 109 -10.64 -11.67 9.56
CA MET A 109 -11.05 -11.96 10.93
C MET A 109 -12.43 -12.63 10.99
N ILE A 110 -13.42 -12.06 10.29
CA ILE A 110 -14.81 -12.55 10.30
C ILE A 110 -14.92 -13.97 9.72
N ASN A 111 -14.12 -14.28 8.68
CA ASN A 111 -14.12 -15.61 8.07
C ASN A 111 -13.44 -16.67 8.96
N SER A 112 -12.73 -16.25 10.01
CA SER A 112 -12.05 -17.14 10.95
C SER A 112 -12.85 -17.39 12.22
N VAL A 113 -14.06 -16.81 12.37
CA VAL A 113 -14.95 -16.99 13.52
C VAL A 113 -16.35 -17.40 13.08
N GLU A 114 -17.07 -18.14 13.95
CA GLU A 114 -18.36 -18.72 13.61
C GLU A 114 -19.53 -17.90 14.17
N THR A 115 -19.40 -17.40 15.40
CA THR A 115 -20.52 -16.78 16.12
C THR A 115 -20.81 -15.35 15.65
N LYS A 116 -22.07 -14.95 15.79
CA LYS A 116 -22.50 -13.58 15.48
C LYS A 116 -21.90 -12.57 16.46
N GLU A 117 -21.70 -12.98 17.70
CA GLU A 117 -21.15 -12.19 18.78
C GLU A 117 -19.68 -11.85 18.50
N GLU A 118 -18.86 -12.84 18.10
CA GLU A 118 -17.46 -12.63 17.71
C GLU A 118 -17.36 -11.71 16.48
N LYS A 119 -18.18 -11.96 15.46
CA LYS A 119 -18.22 -11.11 14.24
C LYS A 119 -18.58 -9.67 14.59
N ARG A 120 -19.52 -9.47 15.52
CA ARG A 120 -19.88 -8.14 15.99
C ARG A 120 -18.76 -7.50 16.79
N TYR A 121 -18.13 -8.25 17.69
CA TYR A 121 -17.01 -7.74 18.48
C TYR A 121 -15.85 -7.25 17.60
N ILE A 122 -15.46 -8.04 16.59
CA ILE A 122 -14.42 -7.68 15.62
C ILE A 122 -14.76 -6.34 14.95
N LYS A 123 -15.97 -6.19 14.44
CA LYS A 123 -16.42 -4.97 13.76
C LYS A 123 -16.41 -3.75 14.66
N GLU A 124 -16.83 -3.91 15.92
CA GLU A 124 -16.97 -2.80 16.85
C GLU A 124 -15.67 -2.39 17.56
N ASN A 125 -14.63 -3.28 17.60
CA ASN A 125 -13.48 -3.06 18.48
C ASN A 125 -12.11 -3.25 17.83
N ASN A 126 -12.00 -4.02 16.73
CA ASN A 126 -10.67 -4.46 16.26
C ASN A 126 -10.10 -3.62 15.12
N LEU A 127 -10.92 -2.77 14.48
CA LEU A 127 -10.56 -2.06 13.26
C LEU A 127 -10.55 -0.56 13.52
N HIS A 128 -9.39 0.08 13.40
CA HIS A 128 -9.19 1.50 13.67
C HIS A 128 -8.50 2.17 12.49
N GLY A 129 -8.94 3.38 12.13
CA GLY A 129 -8.33 4.13 11.05
C GLY A 129 -8.28 5.63 11.31
N ILE A 130 -7.28 6.27 10.73
CA ILE A 130 -7.15 7.73 10.71
C ILE A 130 -7.06 8.16 9.24
N GLU A 131 -7.81 9.19 8.88
CA GLU A 131 -7.79 9.76 7.53
C GLU A 131 -7.81 11.29 7.62
N LEU A 132 -6.90 11.94 6.91
CA LEU A 132 -6.76 13.40 6.93
C LEU A 132 -7.84 14.10 6.13
N LYS A 133 -8.20 13.53 4.96
CA LYS A 133 -9.11 14.17 4.01
C LYS A 133 -10.56 13.81 4.32
N GLU A 134 -11.41 14.82 4.60
CA GLU A 134 -12.82 14.63 4.95
C GLU A 134 -13.62 13.81 3.91
N ASN A 135 -13.35 14.02 2.62
CA ASN A 135 -14.01 13.25 1.56
C ASN A 135 -13.63 11.77 1.60
N MET A 136 -12.34 11.44 1.80
CA MET A 136 -11.88 10.06 1.92
C MET A 136 -12.38 9.42 3.21
N PHE A 137 -12.34 10.15 4.33
CA PHE A 137 -12.93 9.73 5.59
C PHE A 137 -14.42 9.36 5.44
N SER A 138 -15.19 10.18 4.70
CA SER A 138 -16.61 9.91 4.44
C SER A 138 -16.80 8.63 3.61
N ILE A 139 -15.92 8.38 2.62
CA ILE A 139 -15.96 7.16 1.80
C ILE A 139 -15.58 5.95 2.66
N ALA A 140 -14.50 6.01 3.42
CA ALA A 140 -14.07 4.94 4.31
C ALA A 140 -15.16 4.59 5.32
N THR A 141 -15.74 5.59 5.97
CA THR A 141 -16.85 5.40 6.93
C THR A 141 -18.05 4.72 6.28
N THR A 142 -18.45 5.18 5.09
CA THR A 142 -19.54 4.56 4.34
C THR A 142 -19.22 3.12 3.95
N ASN A 143 -17.98 2.87 3.52
CA ASN A 143 -17.50 1.55 3.15
C ASN A 143 -17.57 0.56 4.32
N MET A 144 -17.17 0.99 5.51
CA MET A 144 -17.24 0.18 6.73
C MET A 144 -18.70 -0.05 7.18
N ILE A 145 -19.54 1.00 7.19
CA ILE A 145 -20.96 0.89 7.56
C ILE A 145 -21.72 -0.09 6.65
N LEU A 146 -21.50 -0.02 5.33
CA LEU A 146 -22.16 -0.91 4.36
C LEU A 146 -21.79 -2.38 4.59
N ARG A 147 -20.67 -2.67 5.23
CA ARG A 147 -20.24 -4.03 5.63
C ARG A 147 -20.69 -4.42 7.03
N GLY A 148 -21.52 -3.58 7.63
CA GLY A 148 -22.15 -3.84 8.94
C GLY A 148 -21.22 -3.56 10.11
N ASP A 149 -20.20 -2.71 9.93
CA ASP A 149 -19.49 -2.07 11.03
C ASP A 149 -20.34 -0.91 11.55
N GLY A 150 -21.10 -1.17 12.62
CA GLY A 150 -22.03 -0.21 13.18
C GLY A 150 -21.40 0.88 14.06
N LYS A 151 -20.12 0.73 14.40
CA LYS A 151 -19.31 1.69 15.15
C LYS A 151 -17.95 1.80 14.47
N THR A 152 -17.86 2.65 13.47
CA THR A 152 -16.57 2.90 12.83
C THR A 152 -15.63 3.59 13.81
N ASN A 153 -14.51 2.94 14.15
CA ASN A 153 -13.41 3.55 14.88
C ASN A 153 -12.50 4.32 13.91
N LEU A 154 -13.11 5.08 13.02
CA LEU A 154 -12.42 5.97 12.08
C LEU A 154 -12.44 7.39 12.62
N VAL A 155 -11.29 8.06 12.53
CA VAL A 155 -11.10 9.44 12.98
C VAL A 155 -10.63 10.29 11.82
N CYS A 156 -11.30 11.45 11.58
CA CYS A 156 -10.84 12.43 10.62
C CYS A 156 -9.80 13.34 11.29
N ALA A 157 -8.51 13.06 11.07
CA ALA A 157 -7.41 13.76 11.72
C ALA A 157 -6.10 13.64 10.94
N ASP A 158 -5.15 14.51 11.26
CA ASP A 158 -3.77 14.41 10.79
C ASP A 158 -3.00 13.44 11.68
N PHE A 159 -2.59 12.30 11.11
CA PHE A 159 -1.88 11.25 11.82
C PHE A 159 -0.56 11.75 12.42
N LEU A 160 0.23 12.53 11.68
CA LEU A 160 1.52 13.01 12.18
C LEU A 160 1.41 14.02 13.33
N LYS A 161 0.21 14.57 13.57
CA LYS A 161 -0.09 15.42 14.74
C LYS A 161 -0.61 14.65 15.94
N GLN A 162 -0.96 13.36 15.77
CA GLN A 162 -1.33 12.52 16.90
C GLN A 162 -0.06 12.17 17.71
N ASN A 163 -0.19 12.11 19.02
CA ASN A 163 0.92 11.66 19.86
C ASN A 163 1.02 10.12 19.79
N PRO A 164 2.15 9.54 19.31
CA PRO A 164 2.30 8.09 19.24
C PRO A 164 2.10 7.39 20.58
N GLN A 165 2.55 8.00 21.70
CA GLN A 165 2.40 7.42 23.02
C GLN A 165 0.93 7.35 23.49
N GLU A 166 0.08 8.29 23.06
CA GLU A 166 -1.35 8.23 23.33
C GLU A 166 -2.01 7.14 22.46
N LEU A 167 -1.68 7.06 21.17
CA LEU A 167 -2.15 6.00 20.29
C LEU A 167 -1.76 4.60 20.82
N ARG A 168 -0.55 4.46 21.35
CA ARG A 168 -0.06 3.19 21.90
C ARG A 168 -0.89 2.67 23.08
N LYS A 169 -1.57 3.55 23.82
CA LYS A 169 -2.48 3.14 24.92
C LYS A 169 -3.65 2.28 24.43
N ASP A 170 -4.01 2.41 23.16
CA ASP A 170 -5.06 1.61 22.52
C ASP A 170 -4.64 0.17 22.22
N LYS A 171 -3.35 -0.17 22.37
CA LYS A 171 -2.82 -1.53 22.23
C LYS A 171 -3.05 -2.15 20.84
N TYR A 172 -2.69 -1.43 19.79
CA TYR A 172 -2.74 -1.94 18.42
C TYR A 172 -1.67 -3.02 18.21
N THR A 173 -2.10 -4.23 17.89
CA THR A 173 -1.21 -5.39 17.66
C THR A 173 -0.75 -5.51 16.21
N VAL A 174 -1.45 -4.83 15.30
CA VAL A 174 -1.12 -4.78 13.87
C VAL A 174 -1.24 -3.36 13.34
N GLY A 175 -0.20 -2.91 12.63
CA GLY A 175 -0.22 -1.68 11.83
C GLY A 175 -0.19 -2.01 10.34
N MET A 176 -1.06 -1.36 9.56
CA MET A 176 -1.07 -1.45 8.10
C MET A 176 -1.16 -0.04 7.53
N MET A 177 -0.33 0.29 6.53
CA MET A 177 -0.33 1.66 6.02
C MET A 177 0.13 1.73 4.56
N ASN A 178 -0.57 2.55 3.79
CA ASN A 178 -0.11 3.13 2.54
C ASN A 178 -0.06 4.65 2.72
N PRO A 179 1.09 5.24 3.13
CA PRO A 179 1.18 6.68 3.37
C PRO A 179 1.09 7.46 2.07
N PRO A 180 0.77 8.75 2.10
CA PRO A 180 0.82 9.59 0.92
C PRO A 180 2.27 9.73 0.42
N TYR A 181 2.48 9.60 -0.91
CA TYR A 181 3.79 9.66 -1.53
C TYR A 181 4.19 11.08 -1.94
N SER A 182 5.50 11.35 -1.90
CA SER A 182 6.12 12.57 -2.43
C SER A 182 5.61 13.88 -1.82
N LEU A 183 5.20 13.86 -0.56
CA LEU A 183 4.81 15.09 0.16
C LEU A 183 6.02 15.93 0.55
N ARG A 184 7.18 15.32 0.74
CA ARG A 184 8.44 16.02 0.99
C ARG A 184 8.91 16.75 -0.25
N LYS A 185 9.06 18.07 -0.16
CA LYS A 185 9.53 18.92 -1.26
C LYS A 185 10.82 19.66 -0.93
N ASN A 186 11.05 19.98 0.34
CA ASN A 186 12.21 20.73 0.84
C ASN A 186 12.54 20.30 2.28
N GLN A 187 13.45 21.02 2.93
CA GLN A 187 13.86 20.72 4.31
C GLN A 187 12.74 20.99 5.32
N GLU A 188 11.90 21.98 5.10
CA GLU A 188 10.77 22.31 5.99
C GLU A 188 9.69 21.21 5.98
N THR A 189 9.53 20.52 4.86
CA THR A 189 8.59 19.41 4.68
C THR A 189 9.25 18.04 4.84
N ALA A 190 10.47 17.97 5.37
CA ALA A 190 11.23 16.73 5.52
C ALA A 190 10.50 15.68 6.38
N TYR A 191 9.78 16.14 7.42
CA TYR A 191 8.94 15.29 8.29
C TYR A 191 7.75 14.64 7.56
N LEU A 192 7.45 15.02 6.32
CA LEU A 192 6.41 14.43 5.48
C LEU A 192 6.96 13.31 4.57
N SER A 193 8.21 12.87 4.76
CA SER A 193 8.73 11.74 4.00
C SER A 193 8.09 10.43 4.47
N GLU A 194 7.97 9.47 3.57
CA GLU A 194 7.35 8.18 3.83
C GLU A 194 8.00 7.45 5.01
N ILE A 195 9.31 7.57 5.18
CA ILE A 195 10.03 6.92 6.29
C ILE A 195 9.68 7.53 7.67
N HIS A 196 9.27 8.81 7.73
CA HIS A 196 8.75 9.43 8.95
C HIS A 196 7.39 8.86 9.31
N PHE A 197 6.50 8.68 8.34
CA PHE A 197 5.21 7.99 8.56
C PHE A 197 5.42 6.57 9.09
N VAL A 198 6.39 5.84 8.54
CA VAL A 198 6.73 4.49 9.00
C VAL A 198 7.17 4.52 10.47
N LYS A 199 8.10 5.42 10.83
CA LYS A 199 8.55 5.55 12.21
C LYS A 199 7.40 5.91 13.16
N HIS A 200 6.58 6.90 12.78
CA HIS A 200 5.45 7.36 13.58
C HIS A 200 4.42 6.23 13.83
N LEU A 201 4.15 5.41 12.81
CA LEU A 201 3.29 4.23 12.97
C LEU A 201 3.91 3.23 13.94
N LEU A 202 5.18 2.86 13.76
CA LEU A 202 5.87 1.92 14.64
C LEU A 202 5.85 2.37 16.10
N ASP A 203 6.10 3.67 16.36
CA ASP A 203 6.04 4.26 17.70
C ASP A 203 4.62 4.23 18.31
N SER A 204 3.58 4.17 17.48
CA SER A 204 2.16 4.19 17.88
C SER A 204 1.59 2.80 18.20
N LEU A 205 2.29 1.73 17.86
CA LEU A 205 1.82 0.36 18.05
C LEU A 205 2.18 -0.19 19.44
N ASP A 206 1.59 -1.32 19.80
CA ASP A 206 1.94 -2.04 21.03
C ASP A 206 3.28 -2.78 20.91
N ASP A 207 3.78 -3.30 22.02
CA ASP A 207 5.00 -4.09 22.06
C ASP A 207 4.86 -5.36 21.20
N ASN A 208 5.89 -5.63 20.39
CA ASN A 208 5.93 -6.75 19.45
C ASN A 208 4.80 -6.75 18.40
N ALA A 209 4.12 -5.62 18.19
CA ALA A 209 3.12 -5.50 17.14
C ALA A 209 3.74 -5.70 15.76
N ARG A 210 3.01 -6.37 14.88
CA ARG A 210 3.39 -6.59 13.50
C ARG A 210 2.99 -5.40 12.66
N CYS A 211 3.90 -4.88 11.85
CA CYS A 211 3.63 -3.70 11.04
C CYS A 211 4.03 -3.96 9.59
N GLY A 212 3.09 -3.74 8.68
CA GLY A 212 3.33 -3.75 7.24
C GLY A 212 3.06 -2.39 6.63
N VAL A 213 3.99 -1.90 5.83
CA VAL A 213 3.84 -0.63 5.12
C VAL A 213 4.16 -0.82 3.65
N ILE A 214 3.39 -0.19 2.77
CA ILE A 214 3.72 -0.12 1.35
C ILE A 214 4.18 1.29 1.02
N VAL A 215 5.40 1.40 0.53
CA VAL A 215 6.08 2.67 0.26
C VAL A 215 6.84 2.61 -1.06
N PRO A 216 7.19 3.75 -1.67
CA PRO A 216 8.14 3.77 -2.77
C PRO A 216 9.47 3.12 -2.37
N GLN A 217 10.11 2.39 -3.27
CA GLN A 217 11.45 1.84 -3.00
C GLN A 217 12.45 2.92 -2.58
N SER A 218 12.30 4.14 -3.08
CA SER A 218 13.13 5.29 -2.68
C SER A 218 13.11 5.60 -1.17
N ALA A 219 12.02 5.28 -0.47
CA ALA A 219 11.95 5.44 0.99
C ALA A 219 12.87 4.44 1.73
N MET A 220 13.07 3.25 1.16
CA MET A 220 13.95 2.23 1.71
C MET A 220 15.43 2.46 1.36
N VAL A 221 15.73 3.23 0.30
CA VAL A 221 17.09 3.62 -0.08
C VAL A 221 17.72 4.54 0.99
N GLY A 222 17.03 5.59 1.40
CA GLY A 222 17.54 6.54 2.40
C GLY A 222 18.69 7.40 1.85
N LYS A 223 18.44 8.15 0.77
CA LYS A 223 19.46 8.92 0.04
C LYS A 223 20.13 10.03 0.87
N ASN A 224 19.40 10.65 1.77
CA ASN A 224 19.89 11.81 2.53
C ASN A 224 20.23 11.45 3.99
N LYS A 225 20.91 12.37 4.68
CA LYS A 225 21.35 12.18 6.06
C LYS A 225 20.18 11.99 7.04
N GLU A 226 19.08 12.67 6.79
CA GLU A 226 17.90 12.62 7.65
C GLU A 226 17.23 11.25 7.58
N ASP A 227 16.98 10.72 6.37
CA ASP A 227 16.41 9.38 6.18
C ASP A 227 17.30 8.31 6.84
N LYS A 228 18.63 8.42 6.71
CA LYS A 228 19.59 7.53 7.38
C LYS A 228 19.49 7.61 8.91
N ASN A 229 19.30 8.82 9.46
CA ASN A 229 19.10 8.98 10.90
C ASN A 229 17.80 8.33 11.36
N ILE A 230 16.70 8.49 10.61
CA ILE A 230 15.42 7.85 10.93
C ILE A 230 15.53 6.33 10.84
N LYS A 231 16.19 5.79 9.80
CA LYS A 231 16.47 4.36 9.71
C LYS A 231 17.27 3.86 10.92
N LYS A 232 18.23 4.65 11.39
CA LYS A 232 18.98 4.34 12.62
C LYS A 232 18.08 4.31 13.86
N GLU A 233 17.16 5.27 13.99
CA GLU A 233 16.20 5.31 15.11
C GLU A 233 15.22 4.14 15.03
N ILE A 234 14.74 3.81 13.83
CA ILE A 234 13.88 2.64 13.61
C ILE A 234 14.60 1.38 14.11
N LEU A 235 15.83 1.11 13.67
CA LEU A 235 16.56 -0.09 14.09
C LEU A 235 16.93 -0.11 15.58
N LYS A 236 17.06 1.08 16.19
CA LYS A 236 17.29 1.17 17.64
C LYS A 236 16.10 0.71 18.46
N ASN A 237 14.88 0.96 17.98
CA ASN A 237 13.65 0.76 18.74
C ASN A 237 12.78 -0.37 18.19
N HIS A 238 12.90 -0.71 16.90
CA HIS A 238 12.05 -1.65 16.18
C HIS A 238 12.90 -2.59 15.32
N THR A 239 12.32 -3.71 14.91
CA THR A 239 12.99 -4.71 14.08
C THR A 239 12.44 -4.67 12.65
N LEU A 240 13.32 -4.56 11.63
CA LEU A 240 12.97 -4.87 10.25
C LEU A 240 12.98 -6.39 10.06
N GLU A 241 11.88 -6.97 9.62
CA GLU A 241 11.77 -8.39 9.27
C GLU A 241 12.22 -8.65 7.84
N GLY A 242 11.84 -7.77 6.93
CA GLY A 242 12.26 -7.83 5.53
C GLY A 242 11.52 -6.83 4.65
N VAL A 243 11.92 -6.82 3.36
CA VAL A 243 11.34 -5.96 2.33
C VAL A 243 11.06 -6.78 1.07
N ILE A 244 9.88 -6.58 0.50
CA ILE A 244 9.39 -7.26 -0.70
C ILE A 244 9.22 -6.21 -1.79
N SER A 245 10.05 -6.26 -2.83
CA SER A 245 9.92 -5.41 -4.03
C SER A 245 8.73 -5.87 -4.85
N LEU A 246 7.85 -4.96 -5.25
CA LEU A 246 6.64 -5.25 -6.00
C LEU A 246 6.75 -4.79 -7.46
N ASN A 247 5.85 -5.30 -8.28
CA ASN A 247 5.65 -4.81 -9.64
C ASN A 247 4.94 -3.45 -9.62
N GLY A 248 5.55 -2.42 -10.20
CA GLY A 248 4.97 -1.08 -10.25
C GLY A 248 3.65 -1.01 -11.05
N ASP A 249 3.57 -1.76 -12.15
CA ASP A 249 2.42 -1.71 -13.06
C ASP A 249 1.18 -2.40 -12.50
N THR A 250 1.37 -3.48 -11.70
CA THR A 250 0.27 -4.27 -11.13
C THR A 250 -0.09 -3.85 -9.72
N SER A 251 0.82 -3.18 -8.99
CA SER A 251 0.57 -2.67 -7.64
C SER A 251 -0.07 -1.29 -7.65
N PHE A 252 0.48 -0.35 -8.45
CA PHE A 252 -0.02 1.03 -8.52
C PHE A 252 -0.02 1.55 -9.96
N TYR A 253 -0.97 1.10 -10.72
CA TYR A 253 -1.13 1.52 -12.11
C TYR A 253 -1.16 3.05 -12.28
N ARG A 254 -0.34 3.57 -13.20
CA ARG A 254 -0.20 5.01 -13.52
C ARG A 254 0.43 5.90 -12.44
N VAL A 255 0.94 5.38 -11.35
CA VAL A 255 1.59 6.21 -10.32
C VAL A 255 3.06 6.52 -10.68
N GLY A 256 3.66 5.74 -11.59
CA GLY A 256 5.06 5.92 -12.01
C GLY A 256 6.08 5.65 -10.91
N THR A 257 5.67 4.95 -9.86
CA THR A 257 6.50 4.63 -8.70
C THR A 257 6.56 3.12 -8.52
N ILE A 258 7.75 2.58 -8.31
CA ILE A 258 7.93 1.17 -7.98
C ILE A 258 7.81 1.03 -6.45
N PRO A 259 6.78 0.34 -5.95
CA PRO A 259 6.56 0.17 -4.52
C PRO A 259 7.32 -1.03 -3.96
N CYS A 260 7.45 -1.05 -2.63
CA CYS A 260 7.83 -2.22 -1.86
C CYS A 260 6.98 -2.34 -0.60
N ILE A 261 6.81 -3.54 -0.09
CA ILE A 261 6.24 -3.81 1.23
C ILE A 261 7.41 -3.99 2.19
N ALA A 262 7.44 -3.20 3.26
CA ALA A 262 8.37 -3.39 4.37
C ALA A 262 7.62 -3.89 5.60
N ILE A 263 8.13 -4.95 6.21
CA ILE A 263 7.53 -5.59 7.39
C ILE A 263 8.43 -5.38 8.59
N PHE A 264 7.82 -4.95 9.69
CA PHE A 264 8.52 -4.65 10.94
C PHE A 264 7.83 -5.32 12.13
N THR A 265 8.61 -5.47 13.21
CA THR A 265 8.12 -5.73 14.57
C THR A 265 8.37 -4.49 15.42
N ALA A 266 7.30 -3.92 15.97
CA ALA A 266 7.36 -2.71 16.78
C ALA A 266 7.95 -2.96 18.17
N HIS A 267 8.63 -1.94 18.74
CA HIS A 267 9.19 -1.91 20.08
C HIS A 267 10.07 -3.11 20.44
N ARG A 268 10.75 -3.64 19.43
CA ARG A 268 11.79 -4.66 19.58
C ARG A 268 13.05 -4.18 18.89
N PRO A 269 14.11 -3.79 19.62
CA PRO A 269 15.36 -3.36 19.01
C PRO A 269 15.90 -4.38 18.01
N HIS A 270 16.40 -3.92 16.88
CA HIS A 270 16.90 -4.79 15.82
C HIS A 270 18.16 -5.54 16.26
N PRO A 271 18.15 -6.89 16.33
CA PRO A 271 19.36 -7.65 16.69
C PRO A 271 20.42 -7.54 15.59
N GLN A 272 21.69 -7.33 15.96
CA GLN A 272 22.78 -7.13 14.99
C GLN A 272 22.95 -8.31 14.03
N GLU A 273 22.77 -9.52 14.52
CA GLU A 273 22.93 -10.77 13.74
C GLU A 273 21.66 -11.18 13.00
N LYS A 274 20.57 -10.41 13.14
CA LYS A 274 19.33 -10.76 12.45
C LYS A 274 19.48 -10.59 10.95
N ARG A 275 19.18 -11.65 10.23
CA ARG A 275 19.11 -11.65 8.76
C ARG A 275 17.68 -11.31 8.32
N CYS A 276 17.52 -10.14 7.72
CA CYS A 276 16.27 -9.71 7.09
C CYS A 276 16.08 -10.38 5.74
N LYS A 277 14.83 -10.58 5.34
CA LYS A 277 14.46 -11.14 4.05
C LYS A 277 14.26 -10.05 3.02
N PHE A 278 14.94 -10.15 1.90
CA PHE A 278 14.77 -9.25 0.76
C PHE A 278 14.28 -10.07 -0.43
N ILE A 279 13.06 -9.78 -0.90
CA ILE A 279 12.40 -10.60 -1.92
C ILE A 279 12.09 -9.73 -3.14
N ASN A 280 12.40 -10.25 -4.32
CA ASN A 280 11.96 -9.70 -5.58
C ASN A 280 10.65 -10.38 -6.01
N PHE A 281 9.52 -9.68 -5.86
CA PHE A 281 8.18 -10.15 -6.21
C PHE A 281 7.59 -9.37 -7.39
N GLU A 282 8.41 -8.99 -8.34
CA GLU A 282 7.96 -8.29 -9.56
C GLU A 282 7.09 -9.18 -10.46
N ASP A 283 7.33 -10.51 -10.48
CA ASP A 283 6.43 -11.49 -11.12
C ASP A 283 5.38 -11.95 -10.12
N ASP A 284 4.35 -11.14 -9.90
CA ASP A 284 3.24 -11.40 -8.98
C ASP A 284 2.10 -12.23 -9.58
N GLY A 285 2.19 -12.55 -10.87
CA GLY A 285 1.15 -13.28 -11.60
C GLY A 285 -0.06 -12.43 -12.00
N TYR A 286 0.02 -11.11 -11.89
CA TYR A 286 -0.95 -10.18 -12.45
C TYR A 286 -0.43 -9.55 -13.74
N LYS A 287 -1.31 -9.00 -14.54
CA LYS A 287 -0.96 -8.26 -15.75
C LYS A 287 -1.88 -7.06 -15.96
N LEU A 288 -1.34 -6.03 -16.59
CA LEU A 288 -2.11 -4.87 -16.99
C LEU A 288 -2.81 -5.13 -18.33
N SER A 289 -4.12 -4.91 -18.38
CA SER A 289 -4.93 -4.95 -19.60
C SER A 289 -5.43 -3.56 -19.95
N LYS A 290 -5.35 -3.17 -21.23
CA LYS A 290 -5.68 -1.82 -21.70
C LYS A 290 -7.09 -1.33 -21.33
N HIS A 291 -8.07 -2.23 -21.24
CA HIS A 291 -9.49 -1.87 -21.02
C HIS A 291 -10.06 -2.34 -19.69
N VAL A 292 -9.40 -3.29 -19.03
CA VAL A 292 -9.90 -3.94 -17.81
C VAL A 292 -9.09 -3.50 -16.57
N GLY A 293 -7.88 -2.97 -16.76
CA GLY A 293 -6.98 -2.64 -15.67
C GLY A 293 -6.13 -3.85 -15.24
N ILE A 294 -5.92 -4.02 -13.95
CA ILE A 294 -5.12 -5.12 -13.38
C ILE A 294 -5.94 -6.42 -13.43
N VAL A 295 -5.41 -7.43 -14.10
CA VAL A 295 -6.07 -8.73 -14.29
C VAL A 295 -5.24 -9.83 -13.65
N LYS A 296 -5.90 -10.65 -12.84
CA LYS A 296 -5.33 -11.86 -12.26
C LYS A 296 -5.10 -12.91 -13.35
N THR A 297 -3.90 -13.49 -13.42
CA THR A 297 -3.60 -14.65 -14.27
C THR A 297 -3.71 -15.95 -13.46
N GLU A 298 -3.66 -17.10 -14.13
CA GLU A 298 -3.66 -18.42 -13.49
C GLU A 298 -2.46 -18.60 -12.55
N ARG A 299 -1.35 -17.90 -12.79
CA ARG A 299 -0.12 -17.97 -12.00
C ARG A 299 -0.17 -17.19 -10.68
N ALA A 300 -1.12 -16.26 -10.51
CA ALA A 300 -1.14 -15.36 -9.36
C ALA A 300 -1.25 -16.09 -8.00
N ILE A 301 -2.02 -17.19 -7.96
CA ILE A 301 -2.16 -18.00 -6.74
C ILE A 301 -0.84 -18.69 -6.41
N GLU A 302 -0.23 -19.36 -7.39
CA GLU A 302 1.06 -20.03 -7.25
C GLU A 302 2.17 -19.07 -6.79
N ARG A 303 2.24 -17.88 -7.42
CA ARG A 303 3.22 -16.85 -7.07
C ARG A 303 3.05 -16.35 -5.64
N LYS A 304 1.83 -16.08 -5.23
CA LYS A 304 1.52 -15.68 -3.84
C LYS A 304 1.89 -16.79 -2.84
N GLU A 305 1.51 -18.03 -3.11
CA GLU A 305 1.87 -19.18 -2.24
C GLU A 305 3.39 -19.37 -2.14
N HIS A 306 4.11 -19.27 -3.25
CA HIS A 306 5.55 -19.32 -3.27
C HIS A 306 6.17 -18.23 -2.39
N LEU A 307 5.72 -16.97 -2.53
CA LEU A 307 6.13 -15.84 -1.70
C LEU A 307 5.92 -16.14 -0.21
N LEU A 308 4.72 -16.57 0.17
CA LEU A 308 4.38 -16.82 1.57
C LEU A 308 5.19 -17.98 2.18
N ARG A 309 5.46 -19.03 1.42
CA ARG A 309 6.33 -20.13 1.87
C ARG A 309 7.78 -19.67 2.07
N CYS A 310 8.31 -18.85 1.16
CA CYS A 310 9.64 -18.24 1.32
C CYS A 310 9.66 -17.29 2.53
N TRP A 311 8.62 -16.48 2.70
CA TRP A 311 8.48 -15.55 3.82
C TRP A 311 8.47 -16.27 5.18
N ARG A 312 7.83 -17.44 5.26
CA ARG A 312 7.71 -18.27 6.47
C ARG A 312 8.88 -19.22 6.68
N ASP A 313 9.95 -19.11 5.91
CA ASP A 313 11.10 -20.03 5.93
C ASP A 313 10.74 -21.53 5.67
N GLN A 314 9.66 -21.77 4.95
CA GLN A 314 9.20 -23.09 4.55
C GLN A 314 9.77 -23.53 3.20
N LEU A 315 10.39 -22.62 2.48
CA LEU A 315 10.98 -22.86 1.17
C LEU A 315 12.20 -21.95 0.99
N ASP A 316 13.30 -22.55 0.56
CA ASP A 316 14.46 -21.79 0.07
C ASP A 316 14.25 -21.41 -1.39
N ALA A 317 14.73 -20.23 -1.76
CA ALA A 317 14.64 -19.72 -3.11
C ALA A 317 16.00 -19.24 -3.62
N PRO A 318 16.23 -19.23 -4.95
CA PRO A 318 17.44 -18.67 -5.52
C PRO A 318 17.66 -17.20 -5.12
N SER A 319 18.93 -16.77 -5.04
CA SER A 319 19.30 -15.41 -4.66
C SER A 319 18.65 -14.32 -5.53
N LYS A 320 18.41 -14.64 -6.81
CA LYS A 320 17.64 -13.78 -7.74
C LYS A 320 16.23 -13.47 -7.25
N TYR A 321 15.62 -14.34 -6.45
CA TYR A 321 14.28 -14.16 -5.87
C TYR A 321 14.33 -13.69 -4.43
N MET A 322 15.18 -14.29 -3.56
CA MET A 322 15.26 -13.97 -2.15
C MET A 322 16.70 -13.98 -1.63
N VAL A 323 17.08 -12.89 -0.95
CA VAL A 323 18.34 -12.81 -0.21
C VAL A 323 18.04 -12.60 1.27
N LYS A 324 18.79 -13.27 2.14
CA LYS A 324 18.77 -13.03 3.59
C LYS A 324 20.08 -12.36 4.00
N SER A 325 20.04 -11.15 4.56
CA SER A 325 21.22 -10.40 4.96
C SER A 325 21.00 -9.65 6.26
N THR A 326 22.07 -9.45 7.02
CA THR A 326 22.13 -8.44 8.09
C THR A 326 22.11 -7.03 7.45
N ILE A 327 21.66 -6.05 8.19
CA ILE A 327 21.44 -4.70 7.67
C ILE A 327 22.14 -3.62 8.52
N LYS A 328 22.45 -2.51 7.86
CA LYS A 328 22.89 -1.27 8.51
C LYS A 328 21.90 -0.13 8.18
N PRO A 329 21.82 0.91 9.00
CA PRO A 329 20.99 2.09 8.70
C PRO A 329 21.39 2.81 7.40
N THR A 330 22.64 2.63 6.96
CA THR A 330 23.21 3.24 5.75
C THR A 330 22.94 2.44 4.48
N ASP A 331 22.54 1.17 4.61
CA ASP A 331 22.29 0.30 3.46
C ASP A 331 20.98 0.69 2.77
N GLU A 332 20.85 0.35 1.51
CA GLU A 332 19.56 0.37 0.84
C GLU A 332 18.79 -0.91 1.21
N TRP A 333 17.64 -0.76 1.88
CA TRP A 333 16.87 -1.91 2.34
C TRP A 333 16.00 -2.48 1.20
N LEU A 334 16.66 -2.98 0.16
CA LEU A 334 16.03 -3.51 -1.06
C LEU A 334 16.75 -4.78 -1.52
N HIS A 335 16.03 -5.66 -2.19
CA HIS A 335 16.60 -6.89 -2.75
C HIS A 335 17.79 -6.59 -3.68
N SER A 336 17.67 -5.59 -4.55
CA SER A 336 18.70 -5.20 -5.51
C SER A 336 20.03 -4.77 -4.88
N PHE A 337 20.02 -4.31 -3.63
CA PHE A 337 21.24 -3.93 -2.90
C PHE A 337 22.02 -5.14 -2.38
N TYR A 338 21.31 -6.20 -1.96
CA TYR A 338 21.91 -7.40 -1.37
C TYR A 338 22.06 -8.55 -2.37
N TYR A 339 21.40 -8.45 -3.52
CA TYR A 339 21.50 -9.45 -4.57
C TYR A 339 22.81 -9.25 -5.33
N PHE A 340 23.58 -10.30 -5.39
CA PHE A 340 24.77 -10.36 -6.24
C PHE A 340 24.56 -11.47 -7.28
N ASN A 341 24.68 -11.12 -8.56
CA ASN A 341 24.56 -12.08 -9.64
C ASN A 341 25.92 -12.73 -9.88
N ASP A 342 26.06 -13.97 -9.42
CA ASP A 342 27.25 -14.81 -9.65
C ASP A 342 27.22 -15.54 -11.00
N GLU A 343 26.07 -15.48 -11.71
CA GLU A 343 25.92 -16.14 -12.99
C GLU A 343 26.73 -15.41 -14.04
N LEU A 344 27.70 -16.08 -14.64
CA LEU A 344 28.38 -15.57 -15.81
C LEU A 344 27.38 -15.58 -16.98
N PRO A 345 27.19 -14.43 -17.67
CA PRO A 345 26.29 -14.40 -18.81
C PRO A 345 26.75 -15.39 -19.88
N ASN A 346 25.81 -16.15 -20.40
CA ASN A 346 26.10 -17.00 -21.54
C ASN A 346 26.38 -16.14 -22.79
N LYS A 347 26.89 -16.76 -23.85
CA LYS A 347 27.28 -16.05 -25.07
C LYS A 347 26.13 -15.25 -25.68
N GLU A 348 24.91 -15.76 -25.64
CA GLU A 348 23.72 -15.13 -26.18
C GLU A 348 23.31 -13.92 -25.37
N GLU A 349 23.27 -14.03 -24.04
CA GLU A 349 23.00 -12.93 -23.11
C GLU A 349 24.04 -11.83 -23.23
N PHE A 350 25.32 -12.19 -23.39
CA PHE A 350 26.39 -11.22 -23.63
C PHE A 350 26.18 -10.47 -24.93
N ILE A 351 25.84 -11.16 -26.03
CA ILE A 351 25.55 -10.53 -27.32
C ILE A 351 24.36 -9.60 -27.22
N ILE A 352 23.28 -10.01 -26.57
CA ILE A 352 22.08 -9.17 -26.37
C ILE A 352 22.43 -7.91 -25.55
N THR A 353 23.17 -8.05 -24.47
CA THR A 353 23.60 -6.92 -23.63
C THR A 353 24.48 -5.96 -24.42
N MET A 354 25.45 -6.46 -25.18
CA MET A 354 26.29 -5.63 -26.00
C MET A 354 25.51 -4.94 -27.12
N SER A 355 24.57 -5.62 -27.76
CA SER A 355 23.70 -5.03 -28.78
C SER A 355 22.85 -3.90 -28.21
N ASN A 356 22.25 -4.10 -27.02
CA ASN A 356 21.48 -3.08 -26.36
C ASN A 356 22.33 -1.87 -25.94
N TYR A 357 23.55 -2.11 -25.48
CA TYR A 357 24.50 -1.04 -25.18
C TYR A 357 24.89 -0.23 -26.39
N LEU A 358 25.24 -0.90 -27.47
CA LEU A 358 25.58 -0.22 -28.76
C LEU A 358 24.38 0.56 -29.32
N THR A 359 23.18 0.02 -29.21
CA THR A 359 21.95 0.74 -29.59
C THR A 359 21.76 1.99 -28.73
N PHE A 360 21.97 1.89 -27.45
CA PHE A 360 21.89 3.03 -26.52
C PHE A 360 22.94 4.10 -26.85
N GLU A 361 24.20 3.72 -27.07
CA GLU A 361 25.24 4.65 -27.49
C GLU A 361 24.89 5.33 -28.83
N PHE A 362 24.44 4.56 -29.82
CA PHE A 362 23.98 5.08 -31.09
C PHE A 362 22.85 6.10 -30.95
N ASP A 363 21.85 5.80 -30.11
CA ASP A 363 20.73 6.70 -29.85
C ASP A 363 21.22 8.00 -29.20
N LEU A 364 22.19 7.95 -28.29
CA LEU A 364 22.77 9.14 -27.68
C LEU A 364 23.51 10.00 -28.71
N VAL A 365 24.28 9.37 -29.60
CA VAL A 365 24.96 10.05 -30.69
C VAL A 365 23.95 10.73 -31.62
N MET A 366 22.91 10.01 -32.04
CA MET A 366 21.86 10.55 -32.90
C MET A 366 21.07 11.71 -32.27
N GLN A 367 21.01 11.75 -30.95
CA GLN A 367 20.37 12.85 -30.20
C GLN A 367 21.34 13.97 -29.81
N ASN A 368 22.60 13.95 -30.27
CA ASN A 368 23.69 14.88 -29.88
C ASN A 368 23.93 14.91 -28.34
N LYS A 369 23.79 13.78 -27.66
CA LYS A 369 23.99 13.61 -26.20
C LYS A 369 25.26 12.81 -25.88
N GLU A 370 26.23 12.74 -26.77
CA GLU A 370 27.49 12.01 -26.58
C GLU A 370 28.27 12.44 -25.32
N TYR A 371 28.04 13.67 -24.85
CA TYR A 371 28.66 14.16 -23.65
C TYR A 371 28.33 13.32 -22.41
N LEU A 372 27.18 12.64 -22.39
CA LEU A 372 26.78 11.75 -21.29
C LEU A 372 27.62 10.46 -21.19
N LEU A 373 28.32 10.09 -22.30
CA LEU A 373 29.23 8.96 -22.33
C LEU A 373 30.64 9.32 -21.87
N LYS A 374 31.00 10.62 -21.86
CA LYS A 374 32.37 11.09 -21.57
C LYS A 374 32.61 11.39 -20.08
N ASP A 375 31.57 11.59 -19.28
CA ASP A 375 31.71 11.96 -17.86
C ASP A 375 31.95 10.77 -16.90
N GLY A 376 32.08 9.54 -17.42
CA GLY A 376 32.32 8.33 -16.60
C GLY A 376 33.76 8.08 -16.16
N ASN A 377 34.75 8.89 -16.56
CA ASN A 377 36.17 8.61 -16.33
C ASN A 377 36.88 9.54 -15.32
N ASN A 378 36.14 10.22 -14.44
CA ASN A 378 36.73 10.99 -13.34
C ASN A 378 36.35 10.39 -11.98
N TYR A 379 36.81 9.17 -11.73
CA TYR A 379 36.99 8.66 -10.37
C TYR A 379 38.48 8.32 -10.23
N ASP A 380 39.29 9.33 -9.90
CA ASP A 380 40.53 9.19 -9.19
C ASP A 380 40.28 9.38 -7.69
#